data_69a82a8bcd718fd6b23bc7ea3ad59971
#
_entry.id   69a82a8bcd718fd6b23bc7ea3ad59971
#
_cell.length_a   1.000
_cell.length_b   1.000
_cell.length_c   1.000
_cell.angle_alpha   90.00
_cell.angle_beta   90.00
_cell.angle_gamma   90.00
#
_symmetry.space_group_name_H-M   'P 1'
#
loop_
_entity.id
_entity.type
_entity.pdbx_description
1 polymer ?
#
loop_
_entity_poly.entity_id
_entity_poly.type
_entity_poly.pdbx_seq_one_letter_code
_entity_poly.pdbx_strand_id
1 'polypeptide(L)' 'MKEILTPREAAEYLSVHVRTIYRLAKNREIPGRKVGGSWRFKKDALDEWLSLRENPTTKGIE' A
#
# COMPACT_ATOMS: atom_id res chain seq x y z
N MET A 1 -7.09 -10.09 13.50
CA MET A 1 -6.36 -9.18 12.77
C MET A 1 -6.73 -9.13 11.32
N LYS A 2 -6.87 -8.00 10.76
CA LYS A 2 -7.29 -7.88 9.42
C LYS A 2 -6.14 -8.04 8.45
N GLU A 3 -6.23 -8.96 7.53
CA GLU A 3 -5.20 -9.15 6.56
C GLU A 3 -5.53 -8.51 5.24
N ILE A 4 -6.79 -8.26 4.95
CA ILE A 4 -7.20 -7.63 3.70
C ILE A 4 -7.69 -6.24 4.05
N LEU A 5 -7.11 -5.25 3.41
CA LEU A 5 -7.40 -3.87 3.73
C LEU A 5 -8.14 -3.17 2.61
N THR A 6 -9.03 -2.26 2.98
CA THR A 6 -9.69 -1.41 2.01
C THR A 6 -8.70 -0.29 1.69
N PRO A 7 -8.96 0.51 0.66
CA PRO A 7 -8.04 1.62 0.34
C PRO A 7 -7.85 2.57 1.53
N ARG A 8 -8.92 2.85 2.26
CA ARG A 8 -8.79 3.75 3.39
C ARG A 8 -7.95 3.11 4.48
N GLU A 9 -8.13 1.83 4.73
CA GLU A 9 -7.35 1.14 5.74
C GLU A 9 -5.89 1.07 5.32
N ALA A 10 -5.63 0.86 4.03
CA ALA A 10 -4.27 0.81 3.54
C ALA A 10 -3.63 2.18 3.69
N ALA A 11 -4.39 3.24 3.45
CA ALA A 11 -3.87 4.60 3.59
C ALA A 11 -3.48 4.86 5.04
N GLU A 12 -4.31 4.43 5.96
CA GLU A 12 -3.99 4.62 7.37
C GLU A 12 -2.79 3.78 7.75
N TYR A 13 -2.72 2.56 7.24
CA TYR A 13 -1.63 1.67 7.57
C TYR A 13 -0.30 2.22 7.08
N LEU A 14 -0.30 2.84 5.92
CA LEU A 14 0.91 3.39 5.34
C LEU A 14 1.10 4.87 5.66
N SER A 15 0.19 5.44 6.40
CA SER A 15 0.24 6.85 6.79
C SER A 15 0.29 7.80 5.60
N VAL A 16 -0.55 7.54 4.63
CA VAL A 16 -0.67 8.44 3.49
C VAL A 16 -2.14 8.74 3.27
N HIS A 17 -2.43 9.67 2.40
CA HIS A 17 -3.79 10.02 2.10
C HIS A 17 -4.38 8.94 1.21
N VAL A 18 -5.67 8.66 1.36
CA VAL A 18 -6.31 7.62 0.58
C VAL A 18 -6.21 7.93 -0.93
N ARG A 19 -6.15 9.19 -1.28
CA ARG A 19 -6.03 9.56 -2.68
C ARG A 19 -4.72 9.01 -3.24
N THR A 20 -3.68 9.00 -2.44
CA THR A 20 -2.39 8.47 -2.86
C THR A 20 -2.50 6.96 -3.11
N ILE A 21 -3.29 6.27 -2.28
CA ILE A 21 -3.47 4.84 -2.45
C ILE A 21 -4.16 4.56 -3.79
N TYR A 22 -5.19 5.35 -4.13
CA TYR A 22 -5.88 5.14 -5.40
C TYR A 22 -4.96 5.40 -6.58
N ARG A 23 -4.12 6.43 -6.48
CA ARG A 23 -3.21 6.75 -7.55
C ARG A 23 -2.19 5.63 -7.72
N LEU A 24 -1.63 5.14 -6.62
CA LEU A 24 -0.64 4.08 -6.70
C LEU A 24 -1.26 2.79 -7.23
N ALA A 25 -2.50 2.50 -6.83
CA ALA A 25 -3.16 1.29 -7.29
C ALA A 25 -3.47 1.37 -8.77
N LYS A 26 -3.94 2.53 -9.21
CA LYS A 26 -4.28 2.70 -10.60
C LYS A 26 -3.04 2.57 -11.48
N ASN A 27 -1.91 3.04 -11.03
CA ASN A 27 -0.68 2.98 -11.78
C ASN A 27 0.07 1.67 -11.55
N ARG A 28 -0.54 0.77 -10.79
CA ARG A 28 0.08 -0.51 -10.49
C ARG A 28 1.43 -0.36 -9.80
N GLU A 29 1.56 0.63 -8.98
CA GLU A 29 2.77 0.84 -8.23
C GLU A 29 2.69 0.24 -6.85
N ILE A 30 1.53 -0.24 -6.44
CA ILE A 30 1.36 -0.84 -5.14
C ILE A 30 0.60 -2.15 -5.35
N PRO A 31 0.92 -3.21 -4.64
CA PRO A 31 0.27 -4.49 -4.83
C PRO A 31 -1.16 -4.44 -4.31
N GLY A 32 -2.10 -4.63 -5.19
CA GLY A 32 -3.51 -4.64 -4.84
C GLY A 32 -4.31 -5.29 -5.93
N ARG A 33 -5.56 -5.57 -5.65
CA ARG A 33 -6.44 -6.17 -6.62
C ARG A 33 -7.81 -5.57 -6.53
N LYS A 34 -8.50 -5.54 -7.64
CA LYS A 34 -9.86 -5.08 -7.64
C LYS A 34 -10.75 -6.28 -7.42
N VAL A 35 -11.55 -6.23 -6.38
CA VAL A 35 -12.44 -7.31 -6.04
C VAL A 35 -13.83 -6.72 -6.02
N GLY A 36 -14.66 -7.12 -6.94
CA GLY A 36 -16.02 -6.61 -7.00
C GLY A 36 -16.08 -5.12 -7.23
N GLY A 37 -15.15 -4.60 -7.99
CA GLY A 37 -15.17 -3.18 -8.30
C GLY A 37 -14.46 -2.29 -7.27
N SER A 38 -13.94 -2.86 -6.23
CA SER A 38 -13.27 -2.08 -5.22
C SER A 38 -11.87 -2.61 -5.03
N TRP A 39 -10.93 -1.73 -4.72
CA TRP A 39 -9.58 -2.15 -4.49
C TRP A 39 -9.44 -2.82 -3.12
N ARG A 40 -8.60 -3.84 -3.07
CA ARG A 40 -8.29 -4.50 -1.81
C ARG A 40 -6.80 -4.76 -1.78
N PHE A 41 -6.21 -4.66 -0.60
CA PHE A 41 -4.78 -4.81 -0.44
C PHE A 41 -4.49 -5.81 0.65
N LYS A 42 -3.48 -6.64 0.44
CA LYS A 42 -3.12 -7.63 1.43
C LYS A 42 -2.05 -7.02 2.31
N LYS A 43 -2.26 -7.05 3.60
CA LYS A 43 -1.35 -6.41 4.53
C LYS A 43 0.06 -6.93 4.38
N ASP A 44 0.23 -8.25 4.25
CA ASP A 44 1.56 -8.81 4.10
C ASP A 44 2.23 -8.34 2.81
N ALA A 45 1.45 -8.20 1.76
CA ALA A 45 1.99 -7.73 0.50
C ALA A 45 2.44 -6.28 0.60
N LEU A 46 1.70 -5.47 1.37
CA LEU A 46 2.09 -4.09 1.55
C LEU A 46 3.38 -4.00 2.36
N ASP A 47 3.51 -4.88 3.35
CA ASP A 47 4.72 -4.87 4.16
C ASP A 47 5.93 -5.21 3.31
N GLU A 48 5.79 -6.22 2.46
CA GLU A 48 6.89 -6.62 1.62
C GLU A 48 7.20 -5.54 0.59
N TRP A 49 6.17 -4.95 0.02
CA TRP A 49 6.33 -3.90 -0.97
C TRP A 49 7.07 -2.70 -0.37
N LEU A 50 6.71 -2.35 0.84
CA LEU A 50 7.34 -1.21 1.49
C LEU A 50 8.80 -1.53 1.80
N SER A 51 9.08 -2.76 2.22
CA SER A 51 10.45 -3.14 2.50
C SER A 51 11.29 -3.09 1.25
N LEU A 52 10.78 -3.55 0.14
CA LEU A 52 11.55 -3.53 -1.10
C LEU A 52 11.80 -2.12 -1.60
N ARG A 53 10.90 -1.22 -1.31
CA ARG A 53 11.09 0.14 -1.78
C ARG A 53 12.03 0.90 -0.85
N GLU A 54 12.29 0.39 0.31
CA GLU A 54 13.16 1.04 1.21
C GLU A 54 14.56 0.95 0.72
N ASN A 55 15.23 2.01 0.58
CA ASN A 55 16.59 1.99 0.08
C ASN A 55 17.54 2.16 1.23
N PRO A 56 18.39 1.22 1.45
CA PRO A 56 19.31 1.28 2.57
C PRO A 56 20.13 2.55 2.60
N THR A 57 20.44 3.08 1.47
CA THR A 57 21.25 4.26 1.47
C THR A 57 20.45 5.48 1.84
N THR A 58 19.19 5.49 1.60
CA THR A 58 18.44 6.67 1.93
C THR A 58 17.73 6.50 3.20
N LYS A 59 17.74 5.37 3.71
CA LYS A 59 17.07 5.14 4.83
C LYS A 59 17.48 6.00 5.83
N GLY A 60 17.65 6.19 6.50
CA GLY A 60 18.06 7.01 7.55
C GLY A 60 17.87 8.43 7.38
N ILE A 61 17.70 8.79 6.25
CA ILE A 61 17.58 10.10 5.97
C ILE A 61 16.36 10.68 6.36
N GLU A 62 15.50 10.09 6.53
CA GLU A 62 14.30 10.64 6.73
C GLU A 62 14.04 10.91 7.90
#